data_0b0ae0fec271470025a1159ca85d858e
#
_entry.id   0b0ae0fec271470025a1159ca85d858e
#
_cell.length_a   1.000
_cell.length_b   1.000
_cell.length_c   1.000
_cell.angle_alpha   90.00
_cell.angle_beta   90.00
_cell.angle_gamma   90.00
#
_symmetry.space_group_name_H-M   'P 1'
#
loop_
_entity.id
_entity.type
_entity.pdbx_description
1 polymer ?
#
loop_
_entity_poly.entity_id
_entity_poly.type
_entity_poly.pdbx_seq_one_letter_code
_entity_poly.pdbx_strand_id
1 'polypeptide(L)' 'VKRKLPLFTKSEKSKSLYAAGYYVVKFEKGWVKSFCPKLITVERYITKGPFKSELEMRQELSRVNK' A
#
# COMPACT_ATOMS: atom_id res chain seq x y z
N VAL A 1 -1.04 11.28 13.80
CA VAL A 1 -0.09 11.80 12.83
C VAL A 1 -0.52 11.35 11.43
N LYS A 2 -0.78 12.32 10.58
CA LYS A 2 -1.17 12.03 9.21
C LYS A 2 0.05 11.72 8.36
N ARG A 3 0.04 10.58 7.71
CA ARG A 3 1.08 10.23 6.75
C ARG A 3 0.86 11.00 5.46
N LYS A 4 1.93 11.58 4.92
CA LYS A 4 1.89 12.10 3.57
C LYS A 4 2.12 10.94 2.62
N LEU A 5 1.08 10.53 1.93
CA LEU A 5 1.18 9.45 0.95
C LEU A 5 1.19 10.05 -0.46
N PRO A 6 1.98 9.47 -1.39
CA PRO A 6 1.97 9.91 -2.77
C PRO A 6 0.70 9.44 -3.46
N LEU A 7 -0.34 10.24 -3.42
CA LEU A 7 -1.65 9.88 -3.96
C LEU A 7 -1.78 10.33 -5.41
N PHE A 8 -2.51 9.55 -6.19
CA PHE A 8 -2.78 9.88 -7.59
C PHE A 8 -4.13 9.29 -8.01
N THR A 9 -4.63 9.75 -9.16
CA THR A 9 -5.81 9.15 -9.79
C THR A 9 -5.42 8.55 -11.12
N LYS A 10 -6.10 7.48 -11.53
CA LYS A 10 -5.81 6.83 -12.81
C LYS A 10 -6.31 7.62 -14.01
N SER A 11 -7.30 8.47 -13.81
CA SER A 11 -7.80 9.35 -14.84
C SER A 11 -8.45 10.56 -14.21
N GLU A 12 -8.62 11.63 -15.00
CA GLU A 12 -9.26 12.86 -14.52
C GLU A 12 -10.71 12.62 -14.08
N LYS A 13 -11.36 11.66 -14.67
CA LYS A 13 -12.75 11.34 -14.35
C LYS A 13 -12.88 10.39 -13.16
N SER A 14 -11.78 9.81 -12.71
CA SER A 14 -11.80 8.89 -11.57
C SER A 14 -11.89 9.67 -10.27
N LYS A 15 -12.83 9.29 -9.43
CA LYS A 15 -12.98 9.87 -8.09
C LYS A 15 -12.18 9.10 -7.05
N SER A 16 -11.59 7.97 -7.44
CA SER A 16 -10.82 7.13 -6.53
C SER A 16 -9.37 7.57 -6.51
N LEU A 17 -8.84 7.73 -5.30
CA LEU A 17 -7.43 8.01 -5.09
C LEU A 17 -6.68 6.71 -4.86
N TYR A 18 -5.47 6.64 -5.39
CA TYR A 18 -4.57 5.51 -5.25
C TYR A 18 -3.28 5.97 -4.62
N ALA A 19 -2.73 5.16 -3.73
CA ALA A 19 -1.43 5.44 -3.14
C ALA A 19 -0.35 4.88 -4.05
N ALA A 20 0.54 5.74 -4.53
CA ALA A 20 1.61 5.32 -5.44
C ALA A 20 2.69 4.56 -4.70
N GLY A 21 3.21 3.49 -5.30
CA GLY A 21 4.31 2.71 -4.77
C GLY A 21 3.91 1.30 -4.37
N TYR A 22 4.87 0.60 -3.79
CA TYR A 22 4.66 -0.76 -3.31
C TYR A 22 4.29 -0.74 -1.84
N TYR A 23 3.28 -1.51 -1.47
CA TYR A 23 2.76 -1.57 -0.11
C TYR A 23 2.57 -3.00 0.34
N VAL A 24 2.58 -3.18 1.65
CA VAL A 24 2.23 -4.46 2.29
C VAL A 24 1.04 -4.18 3.19
N VAL A 25 -0.06 -4.87 2.95
CA VAL A 25 -1.32 -4.65 3.64
C VAL A 25 -1.67 -5.86 4.50
N LYS A 26 -2.05 -5.62 5.74
CA LYS A 26 -2.44 -6.71 6.64
C LYS A 26 -3.93 -6.99 6.53
N PHE A 27 -4.25 -8.20 6.08
CA PHE A 27 -5.62 -8.73 6.09
C PHE A 27 -5.76 -9.78 7.19
N GLU A 28 -6.95 -10.29 7.37
CA GLU A 28 -7.21 -11.32 8.38
C GLU A 28 -6.32 -12.56 8.23
N LYS A 29 -6.01 -12.92 7.01
CA LYS A 29 -5.18 -14.10 6.72
C LYS A 29 -3.69 -13.82 6.75
N GLY A 30 -3.29 -12.57 6.94
CA GLY A 30 -1.90 -12.19 6.99
C GLY A 30 -1.57 -11.03 6.07
N TRP A 31 -0.28 -10.78 5.90
CA TRP A 31 0.19 -9.67 5.08
C TRP A 31 0.20 -10.05 3.60
N VAL A 32 -0.26 -9.13 2.75
CA VAL A 32 -0.32 -9.33 1.31
C VAL A 32 0.33 -8.14 0.61
N LYS A 33 1.09 -8.42 -0.45
CA LYS A 33 1.69 -7.35 -1.25
C LYS A 33 0.62 -6.64 -2.06
N SER A 34 0.78 -5.33 -2.22
CA SER A 34 -0.14 -4.53 -3.01
C SER A 34 0.63 -3.45 -3.74
N PHE A 35 0.35 -3.28 -5.02
CA PHE A 35 0.94 -2.22 -5.82
C PHE A 35 -0.12 -1.17 -6.11
N CYS A 36 0.15 0.07 -5.71
CA CYS A 36 -0.76 1.19 -5.89
C CYS A 36 -2.18 0.89 -5.38
N PRO A 37 -2.32 0.53 -4.08
CA PRO A 37 -3.65 0.25 -3.55
C PRO A 37 -4.51 1.50 -3.49
N LYS A 38 -5.82 1.29 -3.43
CA LYS A 38 -6.74 2.41 -3.25
C LYS A 38 -6.54 3.04 -1.88
N LEU A 39 -6.74 4.35 -1.80
CA LEU A 39 -6.62 5.06 -0.54
C LEU A 39 -7.51 4.45 0.55
N ILE A 40 -8.74 4.05 0.18
CA ILE A 40 -9.66 3.45 1.15
C ILE A 40 -9.08 2.17 1.76
N THR A 41 -8.33 1.40 0.99
CA THR A 41 -7.66 0.20 1.49
C THR A 41 -6.58 0.56 2.49
N VAL A 42 -5.79 1.59 2.18
CA VAL A 42 -4.73 2.06 3.08
C VAL A 42 -5.31 2.58 4.39
N GLU A 43 -6.46 3.21 4.35
CA GLU A 43 -7.11 3.74 5.54
C GLU A 43 -7.77 2.67 6.39
N ARG A 44 -8.33 1.63 5.76
CA ARG A 44 -9.05 0.57 6.47
C ARG A 44 -8.16 -0.48 7.10
N TYR A 45 -7.03 -0.76 6.50
CA TYR A 45 -6.15 -1.85 6.91
C TYR A 45 -4.81 -1.31 7.36
N ILE A 46 -4.13 -2.07 8.21
CA ILE A 46 -2.76 -1.74 8.59
C ILE A 46 -1.90 -1.92 7.35
N THR A 47 -1.19 -0.87 6.98
CA THR A 47 -0.43 -0.83 5.73
C THR A 47 0.97 -0.31 6.00
N LYS A 48 1.96 -0.97 5.41
CA LYS A 48 3.35 -0.51 5.46
C LYS A 48 3.79 -0.06 4.07
N GLY A 49 4.52 1.02 4.00
CA GLY A 49 5.01 1.60 2.76
C GLY A 49 4.91 3.11 2.80
N PRO A 50 5.11 3.77 1.68
CA PRO A 50 5.48 3.19 0.39
C PRO A 50 6.93 2.70 0.36
N PHE A 51 7.17 1.60 -0.36
CA PHE A 51 8.51 1.08 -0.57
C PHE A 51 9.01 1.54 -1.95
N LYS A 52 10.30 1.79 -2.04
CA LYS A 52 10.90 2.29 -3.27
C LYS A 52 10.96 1.27 -4.39
N SER A 53 11.03 -0.01 -4.05
CA SER A 53 11.15 -1.06 -5.03
C SER A 53 10.39 -2.29 -4.58
N GLU A 54 10.12 -3.17 -5.55
CA GLU A 54 9.48 -4.44 -5.26
C GLU A 54 10.34 -5.30 -4.32
N LEU A 55 11.65 -5.21 -4.45
CA LEU A 55 12.55 -5.97 -3.59
C LEU A 55 12.39 -5.57 -2.12
N GLU A 56 12.34 -4.27 -1.84
CA GLU A 56 12.13 -3.81 -0.47
C GLU A 56 10.78 -4.28 0.08
N MET A 57 9.75 -4.21 -0.76
CA MET A 57 8.42 -4.67 -0.37
C MET A 57 8.43 -6.17 -0.04
N ARG A 58 9.10 -6.97 -0.87
CA ARG A 58 9.18 -8.42 -0.67
C ARG A 58 9.96 -8.77 0.58
N GLN A 59 11.02 -8.02 0.88
CA GLN A 59 11.80 -8.22 2.09
C GLN A 59 10.95 -7.95 3.33
N GLU A 60 10.19 -6.87 3.32
CA GLU A 60 9.30 -6.56 4.44
C GLU A 60 8.19 -7.59 4.57
N LEU A 61 7.62 -8.01 3.45
CA LEU A 61 6.58 -9.03 3.44
C LEU A 61 7.07 -10.33 4.07
N SER A 62 8.27 -10.75 3.72
CA SER A 62 8.89 -11.95 4.30
C SER A 62 9.09 -11.80 5.81
N ARG A 63 9.52 -10.62 6.23
CA ARG A 63 9.79 -10.36 7.63
C ARG A 63 8.52 -10.38 8.49
N VAL A 64 7.44 -9.77 8.00
CA VAL A 64 6.19 -9.67 8.78
C VAL A 64 5.39 -10.95 8.78
N ASN A 65 5.65 -11.86 7.84
CA ASN A 65 4.96 -13.15 7.76
C ASN A 65 5.67 -14.29 8.48
N LYS A 66 6.73 -13.96 9.18
CA LYS A 66 7.41 -14.98 9.99
C LYS A 66 6.62 -15.33 11.25
#